data_48887ccf98ebb82710c0c5129ce6cf82
#
_entry.id   48887ccf98ebb82710c0c5129ce6cf82
#
_cell.length_a   1.000
_cell.length_b   1.000
_cell.length_c   1.000
_cell.angle_alpha   90.00
_cell.angle_beta   90.00
_cell.angle_gamma   90.00
#
_symmetry.space_group_name_H-M   'P 1'
#
loop_
_entity.id
_entity.type
_entity.pdbx_description
1 polymer ?
#
loop_
_entity_poly.entity_id
_entity_poly.type
_entity_poly.pdbx_seq_one_letter_code
_entity_poly.pdbx_strand_id
1 'polypeptide(L)'
;MKNAQLLLDDPGWIITLKAVIVFAVCVVLTIMSVWGERRIVARMQMRVGPNRVGKFGLIQALADGVKLALKEDLIPAAADKVVFVIAPIISATTAFMAFAVMPLTGPVNFFGEKTVMQLTDLPVGVLYVLATASVGVYGIVLAGWSSGSTYPLLGGLRSSAQVISYEIAMGLSLVSVFIYSGSMSTSSIVQAQQSTWWYGLVLFPSFVIYAISMVGETN
;
A
#
# COMPACT_ATOMS: atom_id res chain seq x y z
N MET A 1 -18.70 14.38 3.48
CA MET A 1 -19.95 13.97 2.82
C MET A 1 -20.09 14.49 1.38
N LYS A 2 -19.50 15.63 1.00
CA LYS A 2 -19.61 16.16 -0.38
C LYS A 2 -18.95 15.25 -1.44
N ASN A 3 -17.86 14.60 -1.11
CA ASN A 3 -17.15 13.68 -2.02
C ASN A 3 -17.91 12.38 -2.22
N ALA A 4 -18.60 11.85 -1.18
CA ALA A 4 -19.37 10.63 -1.29
C ALA A 4 -20.53 10.76 -2.28
N GLN A 5 -21.19 11.92 -2.35
CA GLN A 5 -22.25 12.17 -3.34
C GLN A 5 -21.72 12.19 -4.76
N LEU A 6 -20.56 12.85 -5.00
CA LEU A 6 -19.92 12.88 -6.32
C LEU A 6 -19.51 11.48 -6.80
N LEU A 7 -19.17 10.58 -5.88
CA LEU A 7 -18.80 9.19 -6.20
C LEU A 7 -20.01 8.31 -6.54
N LEU A 8 -21.17 8.59 -5.96
CA LEU A 8 -22.41 7.85 -6.24
C LEU A 8 -22.98 8.17 -7.63
N ASP A 9 -22.71 9.38 -8.14
CA ASP A 9 -23.18 9.85 -9.45
C ASP A 9 -22.25 9.42 -10.59
N ASP A 10 -21.10 8.79 -10.29
CA ASP A 10 -20.12 8.36 -11.28
C ASP A 10 -20.67 7.21 -12.17
N PRO A 11 -20.65 7.34 -13.49
CA PRO A 11 -20.98 6.25 -14.39
C PRO A 11 -19.93 5.13 -14.31
N GLY A 12 -20.34 3.87 -14.54
CA GLY A 12 -19.49 2.69 -14.36
C GLY A 12 -18.16 2.72 -15.12
N TRP A 13 -18.10 3.38 -16.29
CA TRP A 13 -16.86 3.52 -17.05
C TRP A 13 -15.83 4.46 -16.36
N ILE A 14 -16.30 5.49 -15.65
CA ILE A 14 -15.44 6.39 -14.85
C ILE A 14 -14.86 5.61 -13.66
N ILE A 15 -15.66 4.78 -12.99
CA ILE A 15 -15.20 3.94 -11.87
C ILE A 15 -14.09 3.00 -12.35
N THR A 16 -14.30 2.33 -13.49
CA THR A 16 -13.31 1.44 -14.08
C THR A 16 -12.02 2.19 -14.46
N LEU A 17 -12.15 3.36 -15.06
CA LEU A 17 -11.01 4.21 -15.43
C LEU A 17 -10.22 4.64 -14.20
N LYS A 18 -10.91 5.07 -13.13
CA LYS A 18 -10.28 5.41 -11.84
C LYS A 18 -9.52 4.22 -11.25
N ALA A 19 -10.12 3.03 -11.25
CA ALA A 19 -9.46 1.83 -10.75
C ALA A 19 -8.17 1.53 -11.52
N VAL A 20 -8.19 1.63 -12.85
CA VAL A 20 -6.99 1.46 -13.69
C VAL A 20 -5.94 2.53 -13.40
N ILE A 21 -6.34 3.80 -13.23
CA ILE A 21 -5.40 4.87 -12.92
C ILE A 21 -4.78 4.67 -11.54
N VAL A 22 -5.59 4.34 -10.51
CA VAL A 22 -5.07 4.05 -9.15
C VAL A 22 -4.08 2.91 -9.20
N PHE A 23 -4.41 1.82 -9.90
CA PHE A 23 -3.49 0.70 -10.09
C PHE A 23 -2.19 1.13 -10.78
N ALA A 24 -2.28 1.89 -11.87
CA ALA A 24 -1.10 2.39 -12.58
C ALA A 24 -0.23 3.29 -11.69
N VAL A 25 -0.84 4.16 -10.89
CA VAL A 25 -0.13 5.00 -9.91
C VAL A 25 0.59 4.15 -8.88
N CYS A 26 -0.05 3.11 -8.32
CA CYS A 26 0.59 2.18 -7.38
C CYS A 26 1.81 1.48 -8.01
N VAL A 27 1.68 0.99 -9.25
CA VAL A 27 2.79 0.36 -9.98
C VAL A 27 3.95 1.34 -10.18
N VAL A 28 3.67 2.57 -10.62
CA VAL A 28 4.71 3.60 -10.82
C VAL A 28 5.40 3.96 -9.50
N LEU A 29 4.65 4.13 -8.42
CA LEU A 29 5.20 4.40 -7.10
C LEU A 29 6.10 3.25 -6.62
N THR A 30 5.70 2.00 -6.83
CA THR A 30 6.52 0.82 -6.50
C THR A 30 7.82 0.81 -7.29
N ILE A 31 7.77 1.05 -8.60
CA ILE A 31 8.95 1.13 -9.47
C ILE A 31 9.90 2.23 -8.97
N MET A 32 9.37 3.40 -8.64
CA MET A 32 10.16 4.53 -8.13
C MET A 32 10.78 4.22 -6.77
N SER A 33 10.04 3.58 -5.87
CA SER A 33 10.52 3.20 -4.53
C SER A 33 11.67 2.18 -4.63
N VAL A 34 11.51 1.13 -5.41
CA VAL A 34 12.54 0.09 -5.64
C VAL A 34 13.79 0.69 -6.30
N TRP A 35 13.61 1.58 -7.27
CA TRP A 35 14.74 2.27 -7.90
C TRP A 35 15.49 3.17 -6.90
N GLY A 36 14.74 3.94 -6.10
CA GLY A 36 15.30 4.82 -5.07
C GLY A 36 16.08 4.06 -4.01
N GLU A 37 15.48 3.00 -3.47
CA GLU A 37 16.10 2.11 -2.49
C GLU A 37 17.42 1.53 -3.00
N ARG A 38 17.41 0.88 -4.17
CA ARG A 38 18.61 0.27 -4.77
C ARG A 38 19.71 1.29 -4.98
N ARG A 39 19.38 2.54 -5.31
CA ARG A 39 20.35 3.60 -5.55
C ARG A 39 20.94 4.16 -4.25
N ILE A 40 20.09 4.34 -3.22
CA ILE A 40 20.52 4.81 -1.90
C ILE A 40 21.43 3.76 -1.25
N VAL A 41 20.98 2.49 -1.20
CA VAL A 41 21.76 1.39 -0.62
C VAL A 41 23.08 1.18 -1.35
N ALA A 42 23.10 1.28 -2.69
CA ALA A 42 24.33 1.17 -3.44
C ALA A 42 25.35 2.25 -3.05
N ARG A 43 24.90 3.51 -2.86
CA ARG A 43 25.79 4.59 -2.38
C ARG A 43 26.31 4.34 -0.97
N MET A 44 25.47 3.85 -0.08
CA MET A 44 25.87 3.47 1.29
C MET A 44 26.93 2.35 1.26
N GLN A 45 26.83 1.45 0.29
CA GLN A 45 27.78 0.36 0.07
C GLN A 45 28.98 0.73 -0.83
N MET A 46 29.20 2.01 -1.14
CA MET A 46 30.30 2.51 -1.99
C MET A 46 30.34 1.88 -3.40
N ARG A 47 29.18 1.49 -3.94
CA ARG A 47 29.05 0.93 -5.29
C ARG A 47 28.06 1.72 -6.16
N VAL A 48 28.16 1.53 -7.48
CA VAL A 48 27.24 2.16 -8.44
C VAL A 48 25.93 1.38 -8.45
N GLY A 49 24.81 2.09 -8.24
CA GLY A 49 23.45 1.54 -8.37
C GLY A 49 23.08 1.26 -9.84
N PRO A 50 21.81 0.87 -10.09
CA PRO A 50 21.33 0.61 -11.44
C PRO A 50 21.50 1.85 -12.32
N ASN A 51 22.21 1.69 -13.47
CA ASN A 51 22.51 2.78 -14.40
C ASN A 51 22.45 2.38 -15.89
N ARG A 52 22.23 1.09 -16.20
CA ARG A 52 22.35 0.55 -17.57
C ARG A 52 21.03 0.58 -18.36
N VAL A 53 19.90 0.27 -17.72
CA VAL A 53 18.59 0.14 -18.39
C VAL A 53 17.82 1.45 -18.24
N GLY A 54 17.69 2.18 -19.34
CA GLY A 54 17.06 3.51 -19.37
C GLY A 54 17.94 4.60 -18.74
N LYS A 55 17.46 5.86 -18.83
CA LYS A 55 18.16 7.02 -18.27
C LYS A 55 18.26 6.87 -16.75
N PHE A 56 19.45 6.85 -16.19
CA PHE A 56 19.73 6.63 -14.76
C PHE A 56 19.23 5.29 -14.17
N GLY A 57 18.97 4.27 -15.02
CA GLY A 57 18.48 2.97 -14.56
C GLY A 57 17.03 2.94 -14.10
N LEU A 58 16.20 3.93 -14.46
CA LEU A 58 14.79 4.01 -14.05
C LEU A 58 13.94 2.82 -14.53
N ILE A 59 14.23 2.30 -15.73
CA ILE A 59 13.47 1.21 -16.33
C ILE A 59 13.91 -0.16 -15.79
N GLN A 60 14.98 -0.22 -15.00
CA GLN A 60 15.50 -1.49 -14.48
C GLN A 60 14.46 -2.26 -13.65
N ALA A 61 13.71 -1.57 -12.78
CA ALA A 61 12.70 -2.22 -11.96
C ALA A 61 11.54 -2.79 -12.80
N LEU A 62 11.16 -2.10 -13.89
CA LEU A 62 10.18 -2.61 -14.84
C LEU A 62 10.71 -3.85 -15.59
N ALA A 63 11.96 -3.81 -16.06
CA ALA A 63 12.60 -4.94 -16.73
C ALA A 63 12.70 -6.17 -15.80
N ASP A 64 12.99 -5.96 -14.52
CA ASP A 64 13.00 -7.01 -13.50
C ASP A 64 11.59 -7.58 -13.28
N GLY A 65 10.55 -6.74 -13.25
CA GLY A 65 9.16 -7.17 -13.14
C GLY A 65 8.72 -8.03 -14.34
N VAL A 66 9.01 -7.60 -15.56
CA VAL A 66 8.70 -8.36 -16.79
C VAL A 66 9.46 -9.69 -16.80
N LYS A 67 10.73 -9.68 -16.42
CA LYS A 67 11.53 -10.91 -16.30
C LYS A 67 10.92 -11.91 -15.31
N LEU A 68 10.45 -11.43 -14.15
CA LEU A 68 9.81 -12.29 -13.15
C LEU A 68 8.45 -12.82 -13.63
N ALA A 69 7.68 -12.02 -14.34
CA ALA A 69 6.38 -12.43 -14.90
C ALA A 69 6.50 -13.51 -15.99
N LEU A 70 7.64 -13.53 -16.72
CA LEU A 70 7.89 -14.51 -17.79
C LEU A 70 8.73 -15.70 -17.32
N LYS A 71 9.16 -15.72 -16.06
CA LYS A 71 9.96 -16.81 -15.51
C LYS A 71 9.07 -17.98 -15.11
N GLU A 72 9.62 -19.20 -15.16
CA GLU A 72 8.95 -20.42 -14.75
C GLU A 72 8.54 -20.38 -13.27
N ASP A 73 7.32 -20.79 -12.97
CA ASP A 73 6.81 -20.93 -11.61
C ASP A 73 7.34 -22.20 -10.97
N LEU A 74 7.85 -22.07 -9.74
CA LEU A 74 8.36 -23.19 -8.95
C LEU A 74 7.44 -23.39 -7.72
N ILE A 75 6.69 -24.48 -7.74
CA ILE A 75 5.88 -24.92 -6.58
C ILE A 75 6.59 -26.10 -5.92
N PRO A 76 6.92 -26.04 -4.63
CA PRO A 76 7.53 -27.16 -3.90
C PRO A 76 6.67 -28.41 -3.96
N ALA A 77 7.29 -29.59 -4.08
CA ALA A 77 6.55 -30.85 -4.22
C ALA A 77 5.68 -31.20 -2.99
N ALA A 78 6.10 -30.78 -1.80
CA ALA A 78 5.37 -30.98 -0.56
C ALA A 78 4.37 -29.88 -0.23
N ALA A 79 4.23 -28.86 -1.08
CA ALA A 79 3.34 -27.73 -0.82
C ALA A 79 1.88 -28.06 -1.13
N ASP A 80 0.96 -27.51 -0.32
CA ASP A 80 -0.46 -27.42 -0.68
C ASP A 80 -0.61 -26.37 -1.78
N LYS A 81 -0.80 -26.84 -3.00
CA LYS A 81 -0.83 -26.00 -4.20
C LYS A 81 -1.92 -24.92 -4.18
N VAL A 82 -3.09 -25.24 -3.63
CA VAL A 82 -4.23 -24.32 -3.58
C VAL A 82 -3.93 -23.17 -2.64
N VAL A 83 -3.52 -23.47 -1.42
CA VAL A 83 -3.19 -22.46 -0.41
C VAL A 83 -1.96 -21.66 -0.82
N PHE A 84 -0.96 -22.31 -1.43
CA PHE A 84 0.25 -21.66 -1.94
C PHE A 84 -0.02 -20.57 -2.98
N VAL A 85 -1.00 -20.78 -3.86
CA VAL A 85 -1.42 -19.80 -4.87
C VAL A 85 -2.33 -18.71 -4.26
N ILE A 86 -3.22 -19.07 -3.34
CA ILE A 86 -4.15 -18.12 -2.70
C ILE A 86 -3.41 -17.13 -1.80
N ALA A 87 -2.37 -17.55 -1.10
CA ALA A 87 -1.65 -16.72 -0.15
C ALA A 87 -1.13 -15.38 -0.76
N PRO A 88 -0.36 -15.36 -1.87
CA PRO A 88 0.07 -14.13 -2.49
C PRO A 88 -1.10 -13.31 -3.10
N ILE A 89 -2.18 -13.97 -3.54
CA ILE A 89 -3.36 -13.29 -4.03
C ILE A 89 -4.03 -12.49 -2.91
N ILE A 90 -4.15 -13.06 -1.71
CA ILE A 90 -4.67 -12.34 -0.54
C ILE A 90 -3.83 -11.11 -0.26
N SER A 91 -2.50 -11.25 -0.13
CA SER A 91 -1.61 -10.12 0.16
C SER A 91 -1.67 -9.04 -0.92
N ALA A 92 -1.65 -9.41 -2.20
CA ALA A 92 -1.74 -8.45 -3.29
C ALA A 92 -3.10 -7.72 -3.34
N THR A 93 -4.20 -8.47 -3.17
CA THR A 93 -5.55 -7.89 -3.22
C THR A 93 -5.76 -6.88 -2.09
N THR A 94 -5.38 -7.23 -0.87
CA THR A 94 -5.53 -6.33 0.29
C THR A 94 -4.67 -5.07 0.15
N ALA A 95 -3.46 -5.18 -0.39
CA ALA A 95 -2.60 -4.03 -0.66
C ALA A 95 -3.27 -3.04 -1.64
N PHE A 96 -3.89 -3.52 -2.73
CA PHE A 96 -4.61 -2.65 -3.66
C PHE A 96 -5.91 -2.12 -3.07
N MET A 97 -6.65 -2.90 -2.29
CA MET A 97 -7.89 -2.46 -1.63
C MET A 97 -7.65 -1.29 -0.69
N ALA A 98 -6.52 -1.22 0.00
CA ALA A 98 -6.17 -0.10 0.86
C ALA A 98 -6.15 1.25 0.13
N PHE A 99 -5.77 1.27 -1.16
CA PHE A 99 -5.76 2.50 -1.97
C PHE A 99 -7.15 2.96 -2.42
N ALA A 100 -8.18 2.14 -2.32
CA ALA A 100 -9.54 2.50 -2.75
C ALA A 100 -10.12 3.71 -1.99
N VAL A 101 -9.73 3.88 -0.73
CA VAL A 101 -10.21 4.98 0.13
C VAL A 101 -9.26 6.18 0.19
N MET A 102 -8.14 6.15 -0.55
CA MET A 102 -7.17 7.26 -0.54
C MET A 102 -7.58 8.35 -1.53
N PRO A 103 -7.80 9.61 -1.09
CA PRO A 103 -8.07 10.73 -1.98
C PRO A 103 -6.75 11.18 -2.65
N LEU A 104 -6.57 10.84 -3.93
CA LEU A 104 -5.37 11.22 -4.69
C LEU A 104 -5.41 12.67 -5.16
N THR A 105 -6.61 13.17 -5.48
CA THR A 105 -6.81 14.57 -5.91
C THR A 105 -8.08 15.14 -5.30
N GLY A 106 -8.19 16.48 -5.32
CA GLY A 106 -9.46 17.16 -5.09
C GLY A 106 -10.47 16.94 -6.24
N PRO A 107 -11.64 17.61 -6.21
CA PRO A 107 -12.62 17.52 -7.27
C PRO A 107 -12.03 17.93 -8.63
N VAL A 108 -12.15 17.04 -9.61
CA VAL A 108 -11.63 17.23 -10.99
C VAL A 108 -12.78 17.04 -11.99
N ASN A 109 -12.76 17.78 -13.09
CA ASN A 109 -13.68 17.55 -14.19
C ASN A 109 -13.05 16.54 -15.16
N PHE A 110 -13.63 15.34 -15.24
CA PHE A 110 -13.24 14.30 -16.19
C PHE A 110 -14.30 14.17 -17.29
N PHE A 111 -13.95 14.54 -18.53
CA PHE A 111 -14.85 14.46 -19.69
C PHE A 111 -16.23 15.11 -19.50
N GLY A 112 -16.29 16.19 -18.71
CA GLY A 112 -17.55 16.90 -18.43
C GLY A 112 -18.23 16.54 -17.13
N GLU A 113 -17.86 15.44 -16.48
CA GLU A 113 -18.38 15.01 -15.18
C GLU A 113 -17.46 15.49 -14.04
N LYS A 114 -18.08 16.01 -12.98
CA LYS A 114 -17.34 16.40 -11.77
C LYS A 114 -17.18 15.20 -10.85
N THR A 115 -15.95 14.78 -10.67
CA THR A 115 -15.65 13.62 -9.84
C THR A 115 -14.39 13.84 -8.98
N VAL A 116 -14.12 12.91 -8.04
CA VAL A 116 -12.93 12.91 -7.18
C VAL A 116 -12.10 11.68 -7.53
N MET A 117 -10.77 11.80 -7.53
CA MET A 117 -9.85 10.68 -7.79
C MET A 117 -9.70 9.82 -6.53
N GLN A 118 -10.78 9.16 -6.18
CA GLN A 118 -10.95 8.22 -5.07
C GLN A 118 -11.97 7.18 -5.53
N LEU A 119 -11.83 5.93 -5.15
CA LEU A 119 -12.79 4.88 -5.55
C LEU A 119 -13.99 4.84 -4.62
N THR A 120 -13.77 5.03 -3.32
CA THR A 120 -14.85 5.09 -2.33
C THR A 120 -14.47 6.01 -1.17
N ASP A 121 -15.44 6.72 -0.61
CA ASP A 121 -15.28 7.60 0.55
C ASP A 121 -16.07 7.02 1.73
N LEU A 122 -15.36 6.35 2.64
CA LEU A 122 -15.94 5.72 3.82
C LEU A 122 -15.79 6.64 5.04
N PRO A 123 -16.83 6.74 5.90
CA PRO A 123 -16.73 7.50 7.15
C PRO A 123 -15.62 7.00 8.08
N VAL A 124 -15.26 5.73 7.96
CA VAL A 124 -14.20 5.02 8.72
C VAL A 124 -13.04 4.60 7.80
N GLY A 125 -12.69 5.43 6.82
CA GLY A 125 -11.71 5.09 5.77
C GLY A 125 -10.37 4.61 6.31
N VAL A 126 -9.86 5.23 7.38
CA VAL A 126 -8.58 4.80 7.98
C VAL A 126 -8.68 3.45 8.66
N LEU A 127 -9.81 3.15 9.36
CA LEU A 127 -10.03 1.81 9.92
C LEU A 127 -10.13 0.74 8.83
N TYR A 128 -10.72 1.08 7.67
CA TYR A 128 -10.75 0.19 6.53
C TYR A 128 -9.33 -0.15 6.03
N VAL A 129 -8.43 0.85 5.94
CA VAL A 129 -7.02 0.62 5.55
C VAL A 129 -6.33 -0.31 6.54
N LEU A 130 -6.47 -0.07 7.85
CA LEU A 130 -5.89 -0.93 8.88
C LEU A 130 -6.47 -2.35 8.83
N ALA A 131 -7.77 -2.49 8.64
CA ALA A 131 -8.42 -3.80 8.52
C ALA A 131 -7.94 -4.58 7.28
N THR A 132 -7.79 -3.92 6.13
CA THR A 132 -7.27 -4.56 4.93
C THR A 132 -5.81 -4.96 5.06
N ALA A 133 -4.97 -4.14 5.71
CA ALA A 133 -3.59 -4.47 6.03
C ALA A 133 -3.52 -5.73 6.91
N SER A 134 -4.30 -5.79 7.99
CA SER A 134 -4.36 -6.95 8.89
C SER A 134 -4.82 -8.24 8.18
N VAL A 135 -5.72 -8.15 7.20
CA VAL A 135 -6.07 -9.31 6.35
C VAL A 135 -4.87 -9.75 5.50
N GLY A 136 -4.02 -8.82 5.06
CA GLY A 136 -2.79 -9.11 4.32
C GLY A 136 -1.82 -10.03 5.09
N VAL A 137 -1.79 -9.94 6.41
CA VAL A 137 -0.95 -10.80 7.28
C VAL A 137 -1.29 -12.28 7.12
N TYR A 138 -2.57 -12.61 6.90
CA TYR A 138 -2.96 -14.01 6.63
C TYR A 138 -2.28 -14.57 5.38
N GLY A 139 -2.01 -13.73 4.37
CA GLY A 139 -1.25 -14.15 3.20
C GLY A 139 0.15 -14.62 3.56
N ILE A 140 0.84 -13.94 4.48
CA ILE A 140 2.18 -14.29 4.95
C ILE A 140 2.15 -15.63 5.72
N VAL A 141 1.20 -15.78 6.65
CA VAL A 141 1.05 -17.01 7.45
C VAL A 141 0.73 -18.19 6.55
N LEU A 142 -0.24 -18.03 5.63
CA LEU A 142 -0.66 -19.09 4.71
C LEU A 142 0.47 -19.48 3.74
N ALA A 143 1.28 -18.53 3.26
CA ALA A 143 2.44 -18.82 2.42
C ALA A 143 3.46 -19.69 3.17
N GLY A 144 3.76 -19.36 4.44
CA GLY A 144 4.64 -20.16 5.28
C GLY A 144 4.10 -21.55 5.54
N TRP A 145 2.80 -21.65 5.88
CA TRP A 145 2.16 -22.93 6.19
C TRP A 145 2.04 -23.85 4.97
N SER A 146 1.63 -23.32 3.84
CA SER A 146 1.41 -24.10 2.61
C SER A 146 2.68 -24.66 1.98
N SER A 147 3.85 -24.14 2.35
CA SER A 147 5.15 -24.57 1.79
C SER A 147 5.55 -25.99 2.16
N GLY A 148 4.88 -26.64 3.13
CA GLY A 148 5.14 -28.04 3.52
C GLY A 148 6.47 -28.25 4.23
N SER A 149 7.11 -27.20 4.78
CA SER A 149 8.38 -27.27 5.52
C SER A 149 8.30 -26.44 6.80
N THR A 150 9.06 -26.85 7.82
CA THR A 150 9.11 -26.16 9.12
C THR A 150 9.79 -24.80 9.06
N TYR A 151 10.81 -24.63 8.21
CA TYR A 151 11.53 -23.37 8.10
C TYR A 151 10.67 -22.21 7.53
N PRO A 152 9.97 -22.38 6.40
CA PRO A 152 9.02 -21.37 5.92
C PRO A 152 7.90 -21.08 6.91
N LEU A 153 7.40 -22.08 7.64
CA LEU A 153 6.38 -21.89 8.68
C LEU A 153 6.89 -20.97 9.80
N LEU A 154 8.08 -21.26 10.33
CA LEU A 154 8.70 -20.40 11.36
C LEU A 154 9.01 -19.00 10.83
N GLY A 155 9.47 -18.89 9.58
CA GLY A 155 9.68 -17.62 8.90
C GLY A 155 8.39 -16.82 8.77
N GLY A 156 7.30 -17.42 8.32
CA GLY A 156 5.98 -16.80 8.20
C GLY A 156 5.42 -16.34 9.55
N LEU A 157 5.56 -17.15 10.61
CA LEU A 157 5.13 -16.78 11.96
C LEU A 157 5.96 -15.62 12.53
N ARG A 158 7.27 -15.63 12.31
CA ARG A 158 8.15 -14.52 12.73
C ARG A 158 7.80 -13.22 12.01
N SER A 159 7.61 -13.28 10.68
CA SER A 159 7.24 -12.13 9.88
C SER A 159 5.88 -11.58 10.28
N SER A 160 4.87 -12.43 10.43
CA SER A 160 3.54 -12.01 10.85
C SER A 160 3.52 -11.38 12.24
N ALA A 161 4.26 -11.93 13.21
CA ALA A 161 4.38 -11.35 14.54
C ALA A 161 5.00 -9.93 14.49
N GLN A 162 6.00 -9.71 13.63
CA GLN A 162 6.61 -8.42 13.42
C GLN A 162 5.59 -7.44 12.83
N VAL A 163 4.92 -7.78 11.72
CA VAL A 163 3.93 -6.93 11.04
C VAL A 163 2.82 -6.54 12.01
N ILE A 164 2.21 -7.48 12.74
CA ILE A 164 1.15 -7.20 13.73
C ILE A 164 1.63 -6.20 14.79
N SER A 165 2.86 -6.37 15.30
CA SER A 165 3.41 -5.47 16.32
C SER A 165 3.53 -4.03 15.80
N TYR A 166 3.99 -3.84 14.57
CA TYR A 166 4.12 -2.51 13.96
C TYR A 166 2.77 -1.94 13.52
N GLU A 167 1.81 -2.76 13.06
CA GLU A 167 0.44 -2.32 12.77
C GLU A 167 -0.24 -1.73 14.01
N ILE A 168 -0.08 -2.34 15.19
CA ILE A 168 -0.63 -1.81 16.44
C ILE A 168 -0.03 -0.44 16.75
N ALA A 169 1.30 -0.29 16.66
CA ALA A 169 1.97 0.98 16.90
C ALA A 169 1.54 2.06 15.90
N MET A 170 1.41 1.70 14.62
CA MET A 170 0.93 2.57 13.56
C MET A 170 -0.52 3.00 13.81
N GLY A 171 -1.41 2.06 14.14
CA GLY A 171 -2.80 2.34 14.47
C GLY A 171 -2.95 3.28 15.66
N LEU A 172 -2.19 3.07 16.74
CA LEU A 172 -2.19 3.95 17.91
C LEU A 172 -1.66 5.35 17.57
N SER A 173 -0.67 5.47 16.72
CA SER A 173 -0.17 6.78 16.27
C SER A 173 -1.23 7.57 15.49
N LEU A 174 -2.09 6.89 14.73
CA LEU A 174 -3.19 7.51 13.98
C LEU A 174 -4.36 7.96 14.87
N VAL A 175 -4.51 7.40 16.07
CA VAL A 175 -5.55 7.85 17.04
C VAL A 175 -5.41 9.33 17.35
N SER A 176 -4.18 9.85 17.47
CA SER A 176 -3.94 11.29 17.69
C SER A 176 -4.49 12.14 16.54
N VAL A 177 -4.41 11.65 15.30
CA VAL A 177 -4.96 12.31 14.11
C VAL A 177 -6.49 12.32 14.17
N PHE A 178 -7.12 11.22 14.60
CA PHE A 178 -8.59 11.14 14.75
C PHE A 178 -9.11 12.10 15.81
N ILE A 179 -8.43 12.18 16.96
CA ILE A 179 -8.79 13.11 18.03
C ILE A 179 -8.67 14.56 17.55
N TYR A 180 -7.60 14.88 16.83
CA TYR A 180 -7.35 16.24 16.37
C TYR A 180 -8.27 16.65 15.20
N SER A 181 -8.57 15.76 14.26
CA SER A 181 -9.43 16.03 13.11
C SER A 181 -10.92 15.87 13.40
N GLY A 182 -11.28 15.14 14.45
CA GLY A 182 -12.67 14.76 14.76
C GLY A 182 -13.29 13.78 13.76
N SER A 183 -12.50 13.14 12.90
CA SER A 183 -12.98 12.24 11.84
C SER A 183 -12.01 11.09 11.58
N MET A 184 -12.54 9.95 11.09
CA MET A 184 -11.78 8.81 10.57
C MET A 184 -11.87 8.70 9.05
N SER A 185 -12.61 9.60 8.37
CA SER A 185 -12.69 9.66 6.92
C SER A 185 -11.42 10.29 6.36
N THR A 186 -10.77 9.63 5.41
CA THR A 186 -9.56 10.12 4.73
C THR A 186 -9.79 11.46 4.04
N SER A 187 -10.92 11.64 3.37
CA SER A 187 -11.27 12.88 2.69
C SER A 187 -11.50 14.03 3.66
N SER A 188 -12.16 13.80 4.81
CA SER A 188 -12.40 14.80 5.84
C SER A 188 -11.10 15.23 6.51
N ILE A 189 -10.19 14.31 6.80
CA ILE A 189 -8.86 14.60 7.36
C ILE A 189 -8.06 15.48 6.41
N VAL A 190 -8.05 15.17 5.11
CA VAL A 190 -7.35 15.97 4.08
C VAL A 190 -7.94 17.39 3.99
N GLN A 191 -9.27 17.52 3.99
CA GLN A 191 -9.93 18.84 3.98
C GLN A 191 -9.62 19.66 5.24
N ALA A 192 -9.60 19.04 6.40
CA ALA A 192 -9.25 19.72 7.64
C ALA A 192 -7.80 20.25 7.62
N GLN A 193 -6.87 19.51 7.01
CA GLN A 193 -5.48 19.95 6.86
C GLN A 193 -5.32 21.11 5.86
N GLN A 194 -6.18 21.24 4.86
CA GLN A 194 -6.13 22.35 3.91
C GLN A 194 -6.45 23.71 4.56
N SER A 195 -7.23 23.71 5.63
CA SER A 195 -7.60 24.93 6.38
C SER A 195 -6.67 25.23 7.56
N THR A 196 -5.78 24.32 7.91
CA THR A 196 -4.92 24.39 9.09
C THR A 196 -3.47 24.02 8.70
N TRP A 197 -2.61 23.81 9.67
CA TRP A 197 -1.25 23.31 9.44
C TRP A 197 -1.23 21.79 9.19
N TRP A 198 -0.18 21.33 8.53
CA TRP A 198 0.05 19.87 8.37
C TRP A 198 0.07 19.17 9.72
N TYR A 199 -0.73 18.14 9.87
CA TYR A 199 -0.82 17.37 11.11
C TYR A 199 0.49 16.70 11.48
N GLY A 200 1.34 16.36 10.52
CA GLY A 200 2.68 15.83 10.77
C GLY A 200 3.60 16.81 11.51
N LEU A 201 3.37 18.12 11.43
CA LEU A 201 4.10 19.13 12.22
C LEU A 201 3.48 19.31 13.60
N VAL A 202 2.14 19.40 13.67
CA VAL A 202 1.41 19.62 14.93
C VAL A 202 1.50 18.39 15.83
N LEU A 203 1.43 17.18 15.25
CA LEU A 203 1.48 15.89 15.93
C LEU A 203 2.83 15.20 15.68
N PHE A 204 3.93 15.95 15.72
CA PHE A 204 5.27 15.46 15.37
C PHE A 204 5.68 14.15 16.07
N PRO A 205 5.45 13.94 17.38
CA PRO A 205 5.76 12.68 18.03
C PRO A 205 5.02 11.48 17.42
N SER A 206 3.73 11.63 17.14
CA SER A 206 2.91 10.58 16.50
C SER A 206 3.37 10.32 15.06
N PHE A 207 3.77 11.37 14.34
CA PHE A 207 4.33 11.22 12.99
C PHE A 207 5.64 10.42 13.01
N VAL A 208 6.53 10.65 13.98
CA VAL A 208 7.78 9.89 14.13
C VAL A 208 7.48 8.41 14.43
N ILE A 209 6.55 8.14 15.35
CA ILE A 209 6.14 6.75 15.66
C ILE A 209 5.56 6.08 14.41
N TYR A 210 4.70 6.78 13.67
CA TYR A 210 4.14 6.29 12.42
C TYR A 210 5.23 5.95 11.39
N ALA A 211 6.20 6.86 11.18
CA ALA A 211 7.28 6.66 10.22
C ALA A 211 8.19 5.48 10.60
N ILE A 212 8.50 5.30 11.89
CA ILE A 212 9.27 4.14 12.37
C ILE A 212 8.47 2.85 12.15
N SER A 213 7.18 2.84 12.49
CA SER A 213 6.31 1.68 12.31
C SER A 213 6.18 1.29 10.84
N MET A 214 6.02 2.26 9.94
CA MET A 214 5.93 2.04 8.50
C MET A 214 7.20 1.36 7.95
N VAL A 215 8.39 1.76 8.40
CA VAL A 215 9.65 1.12 7.99
C VAL A 215 9.79 -0.27 8.59
N GLY A 216 9.32 -0.47 9.82
CA GLY A 216 9.37 -1.77 10.51
C GLY A 216 8.37 -2.80 9.99
N GLU A 217 7.27 -2.35 9.38
CA GLU A 217 6.25 -3.20 8.75
C GLU A 217 6.75 -3.83 7.45
N THR A 218 7.59 -3.12 6.69
CA THR A 218 8.20 -3.64 5.46
C THR A 218 9.25 -4.70 5.78
N ASN A 219 9.02 -5.92 5.31
CA ASN A 219 9.85 -7.09 5.57
C ASN A 219 10.39 -7.69 4.28
#